data_c0166e7c8ea4b5634816f7d1afab55d8
#
_entry.id   c0166e7c8ea4b5634816f7d1afab55d8
#
_cell.length_a   1.000
_cell.length_b   1.000
_cell.length_c   1.000
_cell.angle_alpha   90.00
_cell.angle_beta   90.00
_cell.angle_gamma   90.00
#
_symmetry.space_group_name_H-M   'P 1'
#
loop_
_entity.id
_entity.type
_entity.pdbx_description
1 polymer ?
#
loop_
_entity_poly.entity_id
_entity_poly.type
_entity_poly.pdbx_seq_one_letter_code
_entity_poly.pdbx_strand_id
1 'polypeptide(L)'
;MIPVASTSDDTRFHGLLAATAIGVYLLLLVGATTALTDAAAACTAWPVCGDGWTVPATAAGWLAVGHRIAAVLVGVVGLAALLMGVRAGIDRRVLVAMAVAGVLYPVQAGLGAFVAIGGATSVLSAIHLSVGLAIFGSLVAALAWALERTTGDPTDRPVDDVDLDPPAPTGSGDAGSPEDGPVGVVATAKAYLRLTKPRLMWLLCLVAAAGMALAATTTGGLTVGVVLATLGGGVLSIGASGTFNHVFERDIDRRMQRTNDRPLAT
;
A
#
# COMPACT_ATOMS: atom_id res chain seq x y z
N MET A 1 18.42 12.93 29.01
CA MET A 1 17.24 13.79 28.73
C MET A 1 16.99 13.68 27.24
N ILE A 2 16.06 12.84 26.81
CA ILE A 2 15.69 12.68 25.39
C ILE A 2 14.69 13.82 25.10
N PRO A 3 14.96 14.71 24.11
CA PRO A 3 13.99 15.74 23.77
C PRO A 3 12.70 15.08 23.27
N VAL A 4 11.59 15.38 23.93
CA VAL A 4 10.26 15.02 23.45
C VAL A 4 10.08 15.79 22.14
N ALA A 5 10.04 15.08 21.02
CA ALA A 5 9.76 15.67 19.72
C ALA A 5 8.44 16.45 19.81
N SER A 6 8.41 17.68 19.26
CA SER A 6 7.20 18.48 19.31
C SER A 6 6.14 17.85 18.41
N THR A 7 4.88 17.89 18.81
CA THR A 7 3.75 17.34 18.03
C THR A 7 3.68 17.87 16.59
N SER A 8 4.26 19.05 16.34
CA SER A 8 4.38 19.64 14.99
C SER A 8 5.40 18.94 14.10
N ASP A 9 6.51 18.45 14.65
CA ASP A 9 7.56 17.77 13.89
C ASP A 9 7.13 16.35 13.52
N ASP A 10 6.41 15.66 14.40
CA ASP A 10 5.82 14.36 14.10
C ASP A 10 4.79 14.45 12.96
N THR A 11 3.93 15.45 12.99
CA THR A 11 2.94 15.68 11.92
C THR A 11 3.61 15.97 10.58
N ARG A 12 4.67 16.78 10.56
CA ARG A 12 5.44 17.06 9.35
C ARG A 12 6.15 15.81 8.81
N PHE A 13 6.75 15.01 9.69
CA PHE A 13 7.38 13.76 9.32
C PHE A 13 6.38 12.80 8.67
N HIS A 14 5.23 12.54 9.32
CA HIS A 14 4.19 11.68 8.76
C HIS A 14 3.66 12.22 7.42
N GLY A 15 3.49 13.54 7.31
CA GLY A 15 3.09 14.18 6.05
C GLY A 15 4.09 13.97 4.92
N LEU A 16 5.39 14.15 5.17
CA LEU A 16 6.45 13.91 4.18
C LEU A 16 6.57 12.43 3.80
N LEU A 17 6.47 11.53 4.77
CA LEU A 17 6.50 10.08 4.52
C LEU A 17 5.30 9.64 3.66
N ALA A 18 4.09 10.11 4.00
CA ALA A 18 2.89 9.84 3.21
C ALA A 18 3.00 10.44 1.80
N ALA A 19 3.46 11.68 1.67
CA ALA A 19 3.68 12.33 0.37
C ALA A 19 4.70 11.55 -0.48
N THR A 20 5.78 11.02 0.13
CA THR A 20 6.75 10.17 -0.56
C THR A 20 6.12 8.87 -1.05
N ALA A 21 5.35 8.19 -0.20
CA ALA A 21 4.68 6.94 -0.58
C ALA A 21 3.67 7.16 -1.72
N ILE A 22 2.85 8.21 -1.64
CA ILE A 22 1.92 8.60 -2.70
C ILE A 22 2.69 8.98 -3.98
N GLY A 23 3.77 9.73 -3.85
CA GLY A 23 4.62 10.11 -4.98
C GLY A 23 5.21 8.90 -5.70
N VAL A 24 5.73 7.91 -4.96
CA VAL A 24 6.24 6.65 -5.56
C VAL A 24 5.10 5.85 -6.21
N TYR A 25 3.91 5.80 -5.60
CA TYR A 25 2.74 5.18 -6.23
C TYR A 25 2.39 5.84 -7.58
N LEU A 26 2.36 7.17 -7.62
CA LEU A 26 2.10 7.91 -8.86
C LEU A 26 3.21 7.68 -9.90
N LEU A 27 4.49 7.57 -9.46
CA LEU A 27 5.59 7.20 -10.35
C LEU A 27 5.44 5.81 -10.94
N LEU A 28 4.94 4.84 -10.18
CA LEU A 28 4.63 3.49 -10.69
C LEU A 28 3.54 3.55 -11.77
N LEU A 29 2.47 4.33 -11.55
CA LEU A 29 1.40 4.51 -12.54
C LEU A 29 1.90 5.18 -13.82
N VAL A 30 2.62 6.30 -13.68
CA VAL A 30 3.18 7.02 -14.82
C VAL A 30 4.23 6.17 -15.54
N GLY A 31 5.07 5.43 -14.78
CA GLY A 31 6.04 4.48 -15.34
C GLY A 31 5.39 3.35 -16.13
N ALA A 32 4.30 2.78 -15.63
CA ALA A 32 3.50 1.81 -16.38
C ALA A 32 2.92 2.41 -17.66
N THR A 33 2.42 3.64 -17.61
CA THR A 33 1.92 4.35 -18.78
C THR A 33 3.03 4.59 -19.80
N THR A 34 4.22 5.01 -19.38
CA THR A 34 5.38 5.18 -20.28
C THR A 34 5.78 3.88 -20.97
N ALA A 35 5.72 2.76 -20.26
CA ALA A 35 6.02 1.45 -20.82
C ALA A 35 4.94 0.98 -21.82
N LEU A 36 3.66 1.16 -21.50
CA LEU A 36 2.54 0.75 -22.34
C LEU A 36 2.41 1.58 -23.64
N THR A 37 2.83 2.85 -23.60
CA THR A 37 2.77 3.76 -24.76
C THR A 37 4.09 3.86 -25.51
N ASP A 38 5.10 3.08 -25.13
CA ASP A 38 6.49 3.15 -25.63
C ASP A 38 7.06 4.59 -25.59
N ALA A 39 6.59 5.39 -24.64
CA ALA A 39 6.98 6.79 -24.51
C ALA A 39 8.48 6.96 -24.18
N ALA A 40 9.12 5.94 -23.63
CA ALA A 40 10.56 5.94 -23.39
C ALA A 40 11.38 6.09 -24.69
N ALA A 41 10.88 5.50 -25.80
CA ALA A 41 11.51 5.60 -27.11
C ALA A 41 11.49 7.03 -27.71
N ALA A 42 10.61 7.91 -27.22
CA ALA A 42 10.59 9.32 -27.65
C ALA A 42 11.76 10.15 -27.10
N CYS A 43 12.51 9.60 -26.13
CA CYS A 43 13.64 10.27 -25.46
C CYS A 43 14.84 9.32 -25.37
N THR A 44 15.71 9.33 -26.38
CA THR A 44 16.85 8.42 -26.50
C THR A 44 18.06 8.81 -25.68
N ALA A 45 18.05 9.96 -25.02
CA ALA A 45 19.12 10.43 -24.13
C ALA A 45 18.65 10.50 -22.66
N TRP A 46 19.61 10.53 -21.73
CA TRP A 46 19.36 10.66 -20.30
C TRP A 46 20.46 11.54 -19.66
N PRO A 47 20.10 12.44 -18.76
CA PRO A 47 18.78 12.78 -18.18
C PRO A 47 17.86 13.61 -19.10
N VAL A 48 18.37 14.18 -20.15
CA VAL A 48 17.64 14.98 -21.17
C VAL A 48 16.92 14.10 -22.19
N CYS A 49 16.12 14.71 -23.08
CA CYS A 49 15.32 13.98 -24.04
C CYS A 49 15.98 13.80 -25.43
N GLY A 50 17.02 14.56 -25.75
CA GLY A 50 17.73 14.56 -27.04
C GLY A 50 19.11 15.18 -26.90
N ASP A 51 19.64 15.81 -27.95
CA ASP A 51 20.99 16.40 -28.00
C ASP A 51 21.13 17.66 -27.13
N GLY A 52 20.47 17.72 -25.99
CA GLY A 52 20.54 18.84 -25.05
C GLY A 52 19.23 19.09 -24.32
N TRP A 53 19.09 20.26 -23.68
CA TRP A 53 17.90 20.68 -22.95
C TRP A 53 16.80 21.16 -23.93
N THR A 54 16.41 20.29 -24.85
CA THR A 54 15.35 20.58 -25.80
C THR A 54 13.97 20.26 -25.21
N VAL A 55 13.00 21.12 -25.50
CA VAL A 55 11.61 20.89 -25.09
C VAL A 55 11.03 19.75 -25.95
N PRO A 56 10.43 18.71 -25.35
CA PRO A 56 9.81 17.64 -26.12
C PRO A 56 8.71 18.15 -27.05
N ALA A 57 8.75 17.73 -28.32
CA ALA A 57 7.75 18.12 -29.32
C ALA A 57 6.48 17.23 -29.29
N THR A 58 6.53 16.10 -28.59
CA THR A 58 5.44 15.09 -28.57
C THR A 58 4.91 14.85 -27.16
N ALA A 59 3.67 14.39 -27.05
CA ALA A 59 3.08 14.00 -25.77
C ALA A 59 3.88 12.85 -25.11
N ALA A 60 4.39 11.90 -25.88
CA ALA A 60 5.24 10.81 -25.39
C ALA A 60 6.54 11.35 -24.79
N GLY A 61 7.19 12.30 -25.43
CA GLY A 61 8.38 12.97 -24.88
C GLY A 61 8.10 13.71 -23.59
N TRP A 62 6.97 14.41 -23.48
CA TRP A 62 6.54 15.06 -22.25
C TRP A 62 6.25 14.07 -21.12
N LEU A 63 5.65 12.91 -21.45
CA LEU A 63 5.41 11.84 -20.48
C LEU A 63 6.73 11.28 -19.93
N ALA A 64 7.71 11.02 -20.81
CA ALA A 64 9.04 10.53 -20.43
C ALA A 64 9.80 11.54 -19.55
N VAL A 65 9.84 12.81 -19.95
CA VAL A 65 10.53 13.88 -19.18
C VAL A 65 9.78 14.15 -17.88
N GLY A 66 8.46 14.21 -17.91
CA GLY A 66 7.63 14.41 -16.72
C GLY A 66 7.84 13.31 -15.66
N HIS A 67 7.96 12.04 -16.10
CA HIS A 67 8.30 10.93 -15.21
C HIS A 67 9.67 11.13 -14.53
N ARG A 68 10.69 11.57 -15.29
CA ARG A 68 12.05 11.85 -14.75
C ARG A 68 12.04 12.99 -13.74
N ILE A 69 11.35 14.09 -14.06
CA ILE A 69 11.22 15.25 -13.16
C ILE A 69 10.48 14.83 -11.87
N ALA A 70 9.37 14.12 -12.00
CA ALA A 70 8.62 13.61 -10.86
C ALA A 70 9.49 12.69 -9.99
N ALA A 71 10.33 11.83 -10.61
CA ALA A 71 11.26 10.99 -9.87
C ALA A 71 12.24 11.83 -9.04
N VAL A 72 12.82 12.89 -9.60
CA VAL A 72 13.71 13.78 -8.83
C VAL A 72 12.97 14.43 -7.66
N LEU A 73 11.77 14.96 -7.89
CA LEU A 73 10.99 15.64 -6.85
C LEU A 73 10.62 14.67 -5.71
N VAL A 74 10.13 13.48 -6.04
CA VAL A 74 9.80 12.45 -5.04
C VAL A 74 11.03 11.99 -4.28
N GLY A 75 12.18 11.84 -4.95
CA GLY A 75 13.44 11.52 -4.32
C GLY A 75 13.89 12.57 -3.30
N VAL A 76 13.75 13.86 -3.63
CA VAL A 76 14.06 14.97 -2.72
C VAL A 76 13.13 14.94 -1.49
N VAL A 77 11.82 14.76 -1.70
CA VAL A 77 10.84 14.65 -0.59
C VAL A 77 11.17 13.46 0.30
N GLY A 78 11.47 12.29 -0.30
CA GLY A 78 11.85 11.09 0.44
C GLY A 78 13.14 11.24 1.24
N LEU A 79 14.14 11.89 0.66
CA LEU A 79 15.39 12.21 1.36
C LEU A 79 15.14 13.17 2.53
N ALA A 80 14.31 14.20 2.34
CA ALA A 80 13.93 15.12 3.41
C ALA A 80 13.20 14.39 4.55
N ALA A 81 12.26 13.47 4.23
CA ALA A 81 11.59 12.64 5.20
C ALA A 81 12.58 11.75 5.98
N LEU A 82 13.52 11.09 5.28
CA LEU A 82 14.53 10.23 5.92
C LEU A 82 15.44 11.05 6.86
N LEU A 83 15.94 12.18 6.39
CA LEU A 83 16.80 13.06 7.21
C LEU A 83 16.07 13.60 8.44
N MET A 84 14.80 13.96 8.29
CA MET A 84 13.95 14.39 9.42
C MET A 84 13.77 13.24 10.41
N GLY A 85 13.46 12.05 9.95
CA GLY A 85 13.29 10.87 10.80
C GLY A 85 14.56 10.50 11.57
N VAL A 86 15.73 10.58 10.92
CA VAL A 86 17.03 10.34 11.57
C VAL A 86 17.29 11.39 12.67
N ARG A 87 17.03 12.67 12.39
CA ARG A 87 17.21 13.75 13.38
C ARG A 87 16.25 13.66 14.55
N ALA A 88 15.01 13.24 14.28
CA ALA A 88 13.99 13.07 15.32
C ALA A 88 14.19 11.79 16.15
N GLY A 89 15.10 10.90 15.76
CA GLY A 89 15.33 9.63 16.48
C GLY A 89 14.12 8.71 16.47
N ILE A 90 13.39 8.66 15.35
CA ILE A 90 12.20 7.80 15.22
C ILE A 90 12.55 6.32 15.32
N ASP A 91 11.52 5.49 15.42
CA ASP A 91 11.66 4.03 15.59
C ASP A 91 12.62 3.43 14.55
N ARG A 92 13.49 2.54 15.04
CA ARG A 92 14.48 1.85 14.20
C ARG A 92 13.85 1.07 13.04
N ARG A 93 12.65 0.48 13.24
CA ARG A 93 11.94 -0.26 12.17
C ARG A 93 11.57 0.66 11.03
N VAL A 94 11.04 1.84 11.37
CA VAL A 94 10.66 2.87 10.39
C VAL A 94 11.90 3.34 9.64
N LEU A 95 12.99 3.67 10.36
CA LEU A 95 14.26 4.11 9.76
C LEU A 95 14.86 3.05 8.83
N VAL A 96 14.84 1.76 9.23
CA VAL A 96 15.35 0.68 8.39
C VAL A 96 14.54 0.56 7.10
N ALA A 97 13.21 0.59 7.16
CA ALA A 97 12.37 0.54 5.97
C ALA A 97 12.61 1.74 5.05
N MET A 98 12.73 2.95 5.61
CA MET A 98 13.06 4.15 4.83
C MET A 98 14.47 4.09 4.23
N ALA A 99 15.45 3.54 4.97
CA ALA A 99 16.81 3.35 4.48
C ALA A 99 16.86 2.35 3.32
N VAL A 100 16.10 1.25 3.41
CA VAL A 100 15.95 0.29 2.29
C VAL A 100 15.39 0.98 1.05
N ALA A 101 14.30 1.75 1.20
CA ALA A 101 13.75 2.53 0.09
C ALA A 101 14.78 3.53 -0.45
N GLY A 102 15.52 4.24 0.42
CA GLY A 102 16.55 5.21 0.06
C GLY A 102 17.73 4.61 -0.69
N VAL A 103 18.13 3.39 -0.37
CA VAL A 103 19.19 2.66 -1.10
C VAL A 103 18.70 2.15 -2.46
N LEU A 104 17.47 1.64 -2.51
CA LEU A 104 16.88 1.14 -3.75
C LEU A 104 16.54 2.26 -4.73
N TYR A 105 16.29 3.48 -4.25
CA TYR A 105 15.88 4.61 -5.11
C TYR A 105 16.92 4.98 -6.18
N PRO A 106 18.21 5.19 -5.88
CA PRO A 106 19.23 5.42 -6.90
C PRO A 106 19.43 4.21 -7.83
N VAL A 107 19.28 2.98 -7.33
CA VAL A 107 19.29 1.77 -8.17
C VAL A 107 18.15 1.83 -9.18
N GLN A 108 16.95 2.19 -8.73
CA GLN A 108 15.77 2.38 -9.58
C GLN A 108 15.99 3.45 -10.66
N ALA A 109 16.61 4.59 -10.29
CA ALA A 109 16.94 5.65 -11.24
C ALA A 109 17.95 5.18 -12.29
N GLY A 110 18.97 4.41 -11.88
CA GLY A 110 19.94 3.79 -12.78
C GLY A 110 19.30 2.80 -13.75
N LEU A 111 18.42 1.92 -13.26
CA LEU A 111 17.65 0.98 -14.12
C LEU A 111 16.79 1.74 -15.12
N GLY A 112 16.12 2.84 -14.69
CA GLY A 112 15.36 3.71 -15.58
C GLY A 112 16.20 4.39 -16.65
N ALA A 113 17.43 4.79 -16.33
CA ALA A 113 18.39 5.31 -17.30
C ALA A 113 18.79 4.25 -18.34
N PHE A 114 19.05 3.02 -17.91
CA PHE A 114 19.33 1.90 -18.82
C PHE A 114 18.16 1.61 -19.77
N VAL A 115 16.91 1.61 -19.25
CA VAL A 115 15.71 1.47 -20.09
C VAL A 115 15.62 2.58 -21.14
N ALA A 116 15.95 3.83 -20.75
CA ALA A 116 15.86 4.97 -21.65
C ALA A 116 16.91 4.97 -22.75
N ILE A 117 18.15 4.52 -22.47
CA ILE A 117 19.28 4.55 -23.41
C ILE A 117 19.37 3.25 -24.22
N GLY A 118 19.20 2.11 -23.55
CA GLY A 118 19.41 0.79 -24.14
C GLY A 118 18.15 0.15 -24.76
N GLY A 119 17.03 0.83 -24.63
CA GLY A 119 15.73 0.28 -25.02
C GLY A 119 15.09 -0.62 -23.94
N ALA A 120 13.78 -0.66 -23.94
CA ALA A 120 13.00 -1.46 -22.99
C ALA A 120 12.98 -2.95 -23.42
N THR A 121 13.75 -3.80 -22.72
CA THR A 121 13.54 -5.24 -22.80
C THR A 121 12.51 -5.65 -21.74
N SER A 122 11.76 -6.74 -21.99
CA SER A 122 10.77 -7.25 -21.03
C SER A 122 11.38 -7.57 -19.67
N VAL A 123 12.59 -8.12 -19.64
CA VAL A 123 13.31 -8.46 -18.41
C VAL A 123 13.74 -7.21 -17.65
N LEU A 124 14.32 -6.24 -18.31
CA LEU A 124 14.77 -5.00 -17.67
C LEU A 124 13.59 -4.17 -17.13
N SER A 125 12.50 -4.12 -17.90
CA SER A 125 11.26 -3.47 -17.47
C SER A 125 10.62 -4.17 -16.25
N ALA A 126 10.66 -5.51 -16.22
CA ALA A 126 10.16 -6.28 -15.08
C ALA A 126 11.03 -6.06 -13.82
N ILE A 127 12.35 -6.03 -13.95
CA ILE A 127 13.26 -5.71 -12.84
C ILE A 127 13.02 -4.29 -12.33
N HIS A 128 12.93 -3.31 -13.23
CA HIS A 128 12.65 -1.92 -12.88
C HIS A 128 11.31 -1.80 -12.12
N LEU A 129 10.25 -2.43 -12.59
CA LEU A 129 8.95 -2.45 -11.90
C LEU A 129 9.06 -3.12 -10.52
N SER A 130 9.76 -4.26 -10.42
CA SER A 130 9.90 -5.01 -9.16
C SER A 130 10.64 -4.20 -8.09
N VAL A 131 11.72 -3.51 -8.47
CA VAL A 131 12.44 -2.60 -7.55
C VAL A 131 11.55 -1.43 -7.14
N GLY A 132 10.79 -0.85 -8.06
CA GLY A 132 9.81 0.20 -7.75
C GLY A 132 8.74 -0.26 -6.75
N LEU A 133 8.21 -1.47 -6.92
CA LEU A 133 7.26 -2.08 -5.97
C LEU A 133 7.91 -2.35 -4.60
N ALA A 134 9.18 -2.76 -4.57
CA ALA A 134 9.91 -2.95 -3.31
C ALA A 134 10.11 -1.62 -2.55
N ILE A 135 10.44 -0.53 -3.27
CA ILE A 135 10.50 0.82 -2.70
C ILE A 135 9.15 1.22 -2.12
N PHE A 136 8.07 1.07 -2.90
CA PHE A 136 6.73 1.39 -2.46
C PHE A 136 6.32 0.60 -1.23
N GLY A 137 6.51 -0.73 -1.24
CA GLY A 137 6.20 -1.61 -0.11
C GLY A 137 6.97 -1.24 1.15
N SER A 138 8.26 -0.86 1.02
CA SER A 138 9.08 -0.41 2.15
C SER A 138 8.56 0.90 2.75
N LEU A 139 8.13 1.86 1.92
CA LEU A 139 7.56 3.13 2.37
C LEU A 139 6.19 2.94 3.02
N VAL A 140 5.33 2.05 2.48
CA VAL A 140 4.04 1.71 3.09
C VAL A 140 4.24 1.04 4.45
N ALA A 141 5.20 0.12 4.57
CA ALA A 141 5.53 -0.50 5.86
C ALA A 141 6.05 0.54 6.87
N ALA A 142 6.94 1.45 6.43
CA ALA A 142 7.42 2.56 7.26
C ALA A 142 6.26 3.44 7.75
N LEU A 143 5.34 3.80 6.85
CA LEU A 143 4.17 4.62 7.18
C LEU A 143 3.23 3.89 8.15
N ALA A 144 2.96 2.61 7.93
CA ALA A 144 2.12 1.81 8.81
C ALA A 144 2.68 1.76 10.23
N TRP A 145 3.98 1.47 10.39
CA TRP A 145 4.64 1.45 11.70
C TRP A 145 4.75 2.83 12.35
N ALA A 146 4.91 3.89 11.56
CA ALA A 146 4.93 5.25 12.08
C ALA A 146 3.55 5.67 12.62
N LEU A 147 2.47 5.28 11.93
CA LEU A 147 1.09 5.60 12.33
C LEU A 147 0.59 4.71 13.48
N GLU A 148 1.07 3.47 13.60
CA GLU A 148 0.71 2.55 14.70
C GLU A 148 0.88 3.19 16.07
N ARG A 149 1.94 3.98 16.25
CA ARG A 149 2.23 4.70 17.49
C ARG A 149 1.29 5.87 17.79
N THR A 150 0.69 6.44 16.76
CA THR A 150 -0.19 7.61 16.90
C THR A 150 -1.66 7.26 16.97
N THR A 151 -2.01 6.04 16.55
CA THR A 151 -3.40 5.54 16.51
C THR A 151 -3.70 4.53 17.61
N GLY A 152 -2.72 4.12 18.41
CA GLY A 152 -2.91 3.31 19.60
C GLY A 152 -3.85 4.03 20.58
N ASP A 153 -4.97 3.39 20.93
CA ASP A 153 -5.90 3.94 21.92
C ASP A 153 -5.16 3.99 23.28
N PRO A 154 -5.12 5.16 23.97
CA PRO A 154 -4.56 5.26 25.32
C PRO A 154 -5.24 4.32 26.33
N THR A 155 -6.38 3.74 25.97
CA THR A 155 -7.10 2.74 26.78
C THR A 155 -6.67 1.31 26.46
N ASP A 156 -5.85 1.06 25.43
CA ASP A 156 -5.21 -0.23 25.16
C ASP A 156 -4.08 -0.48 26.17
N ARG A 157 -4.45 -0.60 27.45
CA ARG A 157 -3.52 -1.06 28.48
C ARG A 157 -3.18 -2.52 28.25
N PRO A 158 -1.92 -2.93 28.51
CA PRO A 158 -1.59 -4.34 28.59
C PRO A 158 -2.56 -5.05 29.55
N VAL A 159 -3.08 -6.19 29.14
CA VAL A 159 -4.10 -6.96 29.90
C VAL A 159 -3.60 -7.34 31.31
N ASP A 160 -2.29 -7.26 31.55
CA ASP A 160 -1.65 -7.56 32.83
C ASP A 160 -1.95 -6.51 33.93
N ASP A 161 -2.41 -5.29 33.55
CA ASP A 161 -2.75 -4.21 34.49
C ASP A 161 -4.26 -4.03 34.69
N VAL A 162 -5.09 -4.91 34.14
CA VAL A 162 -6.53 -4.87 34.39
C VAL A 162 -6.80 -5.57 35.72
N ASP A 163 -7.00 -4.78 36.77
CA ASP A 163 -7.62 -5.26 38.01
C ASP A 163 -8.95 -5.92 37.65
N LEU A 164 -8.99 -7.24 37.77
CA LEU A 164 -10.18 -8.04 37.57
C LEU A 164 -11.11 -7.94 38.82
N ASP A 165 -11.42 -6.72 39.21
CA ASP A 165 -12.55 -6.52 40.12
C ASP A 165 -13.83 -6.95 39.39
N PRO A 166 -14.61 -7.89 39.95
CA PRO A 166 -15.84 -8.30 39.31
C PRO A 166 -16.75 -7.09 39.15
N PRO A 167 -17.34 -6.88 37.97
CA PRO A 167 -18.22 -5.73 37.73
C PRO A 167 -19.35 -5.73 38.77
N ALA A 168 -19.52 -4.60 39.44
CA ALA A 168 -20.66 -4.39 40.33
C ALA A 168 -21.96 -4.67 39.54
N PRO A 169 -22.97 -5.34 40.14
CA PRO A 169 -24.20 -5.66 39.44
C PRO A 169 -24.95 -4.38 39.09
N THR A 170 -24.77 -3.89 37.86
CA THR A 170 -25.58 -2.83 37.27
C THR A 170 -26.89 -3.45 36.86
N GLY A 171 -27.97 -2.85 37.36
CA GLY A 171 -29.33 -3.31 37.30
C GLY A 171 -29.86 -3.67 35.91
N SER A 172 -30.75 -4.59 35.92
CA SER A 172 -31.64 -5.10 34.90
C SER A 172 -32.02 -4.09 33.82
N GLY A 173 -31.28 -4.10 32.70
CA GLY A 173 -31.75 -3.68 31.40
C GLY A 173 -31.94 -4.94 30.56
N ASP A 174 -33.14 -5.12 30.08
CA ASP A 174 -33.67 -6.24 29.33
C ASP A 174 -32.77 -6.57 28.11
N ALA A 175 -31.74 -7.37 28.34
CA ALA A 175 -30.97 -8.00 27.27
C ALA A 175 -31.72 -9.28 26.89
N GLY A 176 -32.51 -9.17 25.84
CA GLY A 176 -33.13 -10.32 25.21
C GLY A 176 -32.12 -11.45 25.03
N SER A 177 -32.36 -12.59 25.68
CA SER A 177 -31.60 -13.81 25.50
C SER A 177 -31.41 -14.06 23.99
N PRO A 178 -30.20 -14.46 23.54
CA PRO A 178 -30.10 -15.02 22.20
C PRO A 178 -31.03 -16.22 22.13
N GLU A 179 -32.09 -16.12 21.34
CA GLU A 179 -32.86 -17.29 20.99
C GLU A 179 -31.89 -18.24 20.27
N ASP A 180 -31.65 -19.41 20.88
CA ASP A 180 -31.01 -20.59 20.29
C ASP A 180 -31.89 -21.19 19.18
N GLY A 181 -32.24 -20.37 18.20
CA GLY A 181 -32.80 -20.81 16.94
C GLY A 181 -31.65 -21.28 16.02
N PRO A 182 -31.88 -22.31 15.18
CA PRO A 182 -30.87 -22.77 14.24
C PRO A 182 -30.43 -21.57 13.40
N VAL A 183 -29.17 -21.18 13.55
CA VAL A 183 -28.59 -20.08 12.78
C VAL A 183 -28.72 -20.43 11.32
N GLY A 184 -29.63 -19.76 10.61
CA GLY A 184 -29.97 -20.10 9.23
C GLY A 184 -28.72 -20.06 8.36
N VAL A 185 -28.54 -21.04 7.46
CA VAL A 185 -27.38 -21.14 6.54
C VAL A 185 -27.06 -19.82 5.89
N VAL A 186 -28.03 -18.97 5.59
CA VAL A 186 -27.88 -17.63 5.02
C VAL A 186 -27.20 -16.65 6.01
N ALA A 187 -27.56 -16.70 7.29
CA ALA A 187 -26.94 -15.85 8.31
C ALA A 187 -25.47 -16.24 8.53
N THR A 188 -25.20 -17.53 8.61
CA THR A 188 -23.83 -18.07 8.68
C THR A 188 -23.01 -17.67 7.45
N ALA A 189 -23.53 -17.88 6.24
CA ALA A 189 -22.85 -17.51 5.00
C ALA A 189 -22.56 -16.00 4.95
N LYS A 190 -23.50 -15.15 5.39
CA LYS A 190 -23.31 -13.69 5.45
C LYS A 190 -22.23 -13.31 6.47
N ALA A 191 -22.16 -14.01 7.60
CA ALA A 191 -21.12 -13.76 8.61
C ALA A 191 -19.73 -14.11 8.05
N TYR A 192 -19.56 -15.26 7.41
CA TYR A 192 -18.31 -15.63 6.73
C TYR A 192 -17.96 -14.69 5.57
N LEU A 193 -18.96 -14.26 4.78
CA LEU A 193 -18.73 -13.30 3.70
C LEU A 193 -18.19 -11.95 4.24
N ARG A 194 -18.57 -11.52 5.42
CA ARG A 194 -18.05 -10.30 6.06
C ARG A 194 -16.55 -10.42 6.37
N LEU A 195 -16.04 -11.62 6.68
CA LEU A 195 -14.61 -11.86 6.93
C LEU A 195 -13.75 -11.60 5.68
N THR A 196 -14.30 -11.80 4.48
CA THR A 196 -13.59 -11.60 3.21
C THR A 196 -13.45 -10.13 2.80
N LYS A 197 -13.91 -9.18 3.62
CA LYS A 197 -13.83 -7.72 3.37
C LYS A 197 -14.40 -7.32 2.00
N PRO A 198 -15.68 -7.54 1.72
CA PRO A 198 -16.27 -7.40 0.37
C PRO A 198 -16.12 -5.99 -0.23
N ARG A 199 -16.04 -4.93 0.60
CA ARG A 199 -15.80 -3.56 0.13
C ARG A 199 -14.42 -3.40 -0.50
N LEU A 200 -13.41 -4.06 0.08
CA LEU A 200 -12.05 -4.06 -0.47
C LEU A 200 -11.98 -4.87 -1.77
N MET A 201 -12.68 -6.01 -1.82
CA MET A 201 -12.77 -6.84 -3.02
C MET A 201 -13.36 -6.06 -4.20
N TRP A 202 -14.44 -5.30 -4.00
CA TRP A 202 -15.04 -4.45 -5.04
C TRP A 202 -14.03 -3.45 -5.60
N LEU A 203 -13.35 -2.72 -4.71
CA LEU A 203 -12.35 -1.72 -5.12
C LEU A 203 -11.23 -2.36 -5.95
N LEU A 204 -10.71 -3.50 -5.50
CA LEU A 204 -9.63 -4.20 -6.22
C LEU A 204 -10.11 -4.79 -7.55
N CYS A 205 -11.36 -5.26 -7.65
CA CYS A 205 -11.95 -5.67 -8.93
C CYS A 205 -12.06 -4.48 -9.90
N LEU A 206 -12.42 -3.28 -9.43
CA LEU A 206 -12.46 -2.08 -10.26
C LEU A 206 -11.05 -1.70 -10.76
N VAL A 207 -10.05 -1.75 -9.89
CA VAL A 207 -8.65 -1.48 -10.28
C VAL A 207 -8.16 -2.52 -11.28
N ALA A 208 -8.45 -3.81 -11.06
CA ALA A 208 -8.10 -4.88 -12.00
C ALA A 208 -8.81 -4.71 -13.35
N ALA A 209 -10.10 -4.33 -13.34
CA ALA A 209 -10.85 -4.06 -14.57
C ALA A 209 -10.26 -2.88 -15.35
N ALA A 210 -9.88 -1.80 -14.67
CA ALA A 210 -9.20 -0.66 -15.30
C ALA A 210 -7.85 -1.07 -15.90
N GLY A 211 -7.05 -1.86 -15.18
CA GLY A 211 -5.79 -2.41 -15.69
C GLY A 211 -5.97 -3.31 -16.91
N MET A 212 -7.00 -4.17 -16.89
CA MET A 212 -7.34 -5.00 -18.05
C MET A 212 -7.81 -4.18 -19.24
N ALA A 213 -8.64 -3.15 -19.01
CA ALA A 213 -9.10 -2.25 -20.07
C ALA A 213 -7.91 -1.54 -20.74
N LEU A 214 -6.92 -1.09 -19.94
CA LEU A 214 -5.71 -0.48 -20.45
C LEU A 214 -4.85 -1.51 -21.23
N ALA A 215 -4.69 -2.73 -20.71
CA ALA A 215 -3.96 -3.80 -21.38
C ALA A 215 -4.61 -4.20 -22.72
N ALA A 216 -5.94 -4.17 -22.81
CA ALA A 216 -6.69 -4.48 -24.04
C ALA A 216 -6.31 -3.57 -25.21
N THR A 217 -5.94 -2.32 -24.95
CA THR A 217 -5.52 -1.36 -25.99
C THR A 217 -4.20 -1.75 -26.65
N THR A 218 -3.35 -2.51 -25.95
CA THR A 218 -2.01 -2.90 -26.42
C THR A 218 -1.93 -4.35 -26.91
N THR A 219 -2.81 -5.24 -26.41
CA THR A 219 -2.77 -6.68 -26.72
C THR A 219 -3.77 -7.13 -27.79
N GLY A 220 -4.52 -6.19 -28.37
CA GLY A 220 -5.53 -6.50 -29.39
C GLY A 220 -6.83 -7.11 -28.86
N GLY A 221 -7.04 -7.08 -27.55
CA GLY A 221 -8.27 -7.48 -26.89
C GLY A 221 -8.08 -8.41 -25.70
N LEU A 222 -9.14 -8.59 -24.93
CA LEU A 222 -9.21 -9.48 -23.78
C LEU A 222 -10.06 -10.71 -24.10
N THR A 223 -9.59 -11.89 -23.74
CA THR A 223 -10.44 -13.07 -23.77
C THR A 223 -11.26 -13.17 -22.48
N VAL A 224 -12.46 -13.73 -22.58
CA VAL A 224 -13.33 -13.97 -21.41
C VAL A 224 -12.59 -14.78 -20.33
N GLY A 225 -11.77 -15.75 -20.77
CA GLY A 225 -10.96 -16.56 -19.86
C GLY A 225 -9.97 -15.72 -19.02
N VAL A 226 -9.28 -14.76 -19.64
CA VAL A 226 -8.37 -13.84 -18.92
C VAL A 226 -9.14 -12.97 -17.93
N VAL A 227 -10.30 -12.42 -18.33
CA VAL A 227 -11.13 -11.60 -17.44
C VAL A 227 -11.59 -12.41 -16.22
N LEU A 228 -12.15 -13.59 -16.45
CA LEU A 228 -12.63 -14.46 -15.37
C LEU A 228 -11.50 -14.93 -14.46
N ALA A 229 -10.35 -15.31 -15.02
CA ALA A 229 -9.19 -15.74 -14.24
C ALA A 229 -8.63 -14.59 -13.38
N THR A 230 -8.52 -13.38 -13.93
CA THR A 230 -7.99 -12.22 -13.20
C THR A 230 -8.94 -11.80 -12.07
N LEU A 231 -10.22 -11.60 -12.38
CA LEU A 231 -11.20 -11.17 -11.37
C LEU A 231 -11.48 -12.27 -10.36
N GLY A 232 -11.69 -13.51 -10.79
CA GLY A 232 -11.95 -14.66 -9.92
C GLY A 232 -10.73 -14.97 -9.04
N GLY A 233 -9.54 -15.02 -9.61
CA GLY A 233 -8.29 -15.22 -8.86
C GLY A 233 -8.05 -14.11 -7.83
N GLY A 234 -8.30 -12.85 -8.20
CA GLY A 234 -8.24 -11.70 -7.30
C GLY A 234 -9.21 -11.82 -6.12
N VAL A 235 -10.48 -12.12 -6.40
CA VAL A 235 -11.51 -12.33 -5.37
C VAL A 235 -11.13 -13.46 -4.41
N LEU A 236 -10.69 -14.60 -4.93
CA LEU A 236 -10.27 -15.75 -4.12
C LEU A 236 -9.04 -15.43 -3.27
N SER A 237 -8.05 -14.75 -3.85
CA SER A 237 -6.82 -14.36 -3.14
C SER A 237 -7.12 -13.42 -1.97
N ILE A 238 -7.94 -12.39 -2.18
CA ILE A 238 -8.31 -11.41 -1.15
C ILE A 238 -9.17 -12.08 -0.08
N GLY A 239 -10.15 -12.91 -0.49
CA GLY A 239 -11.00 -13.68 0.43
C GLY A 239 -10.17 -14.59 1.32
N ALA A 240 -9.24 -15.35 0.73
CA ALA A 240 -8.32 -16.20 1.48
C ALA A 240 -7.46 -15.39 2.45
N SER A 241 -6.82 -14.32 1.98
CA SER A 241 -5.98 -13.45 2.83
C SER A 241 -6.77 -12.85 4.00
N GLY A 242 -7.99 -12.34 3.74
CA GLY A 242 -8.88 -11.81 4.79
C GLY A 242 -9.24 -12.87 5.84
N THR A 243 -9.57 -14.08 5.39
CA THR A 243 -9.91 -15.20 6.29
C THR A 243 -8.69 -15.64 7.10
N PHE A 244 -7.52 -15.80 6.45
CA PHE A 244 -6.28 -16.15 7.16
C PHE A 244 -5.91 -15.13 8.23
N ASN A 245 -6.07 -13.84 7.94
CA ASN A 245 -5.80 -12.79 8.94
C ASN A 245 -6.65 -13.00 10.20
N HIS A 246 -7.95 -13.30 10.05
CA HIS A 246 -8.82 -13.59 11.20
C HIS A 246 -8.46 -14.90 11.93
N VAL A 247 -7.89 -15.89 11.24
CA VAL A 247 -7.38 -17.11 11.90
C VAL A 247 -6.16 -16.77 12.77
N PHE A 248 -5.23 -15.96 12.25
CA PHE A 248 -4.04 -15.55 13.02
C PHE A 248 -4.37 -14.59 14.16
N GLU A 249 -5.37 -13.73 13.99
CA GLU A 249 -5.79 -12.75 15.00
C GLU A 249 -6.86 -13.30 15.96
N ARG A 250 -7.24 -14.57 15.83
CA ARG A 250 -8.36 -15.19 16.57
C ARG A 250 -8.28 -14.94 18.08
N ASP A 251 -7.11 -15.11 18.68
CA ASP A 251 -6.92 -14.98 20.12
C ASP A 251 -6.98 -13.50 20.57
N ILE A 252 -6.62 -12.58 19.68
CA ILE A 252 -6.76 -11.13 19.87
C ILE A 252 -8.23 -10.74 19.72
N ASP A 253 -8.89 -11.21 18.66
CA ASP A 253 -10.31 -10.96 18.39
C ASP A 253 -11.20 -11.40 19.56
N ARG A 254 -10.88 -12.52 20.23
CA ARG A 254 -11.59 -12.99 21.43
C ARG A 254 -11.52 -12.04 22.62
N ARG A 255 -10.41 -11.31 22.76
CA ARG A 255 -10.18 -10.39 23.88
C ARG A 255 -10.80 -9.02 23.65
N MET A 256 -11.14 -8.68 22.41
CA MET A 256 -11.70 -7.38 22.03
C MET A 256 -13.23 -7.43 22.00
N GLN A 257 -13.90 -6.59 22.78
CA GLN A 257 -15.38 -6.51 22.83
C GLN A 257 -16.03 -6.27 21.46
N ARG A 258 -15.33 -5.60 20.54
CA ARG A 258 -15.84 -5.29 19.21
C ARG A 258 -15.80 -6.46 18.24
N THR A 259 -15.02 -7.49 18.51
CA THR A 259 -14.68 -8.56 17.55
C THR A 259 -14.90 -9.96 18.08
N ASN A 260 -15.27 -10.11 19.35
CA ASN A 260 -15.47 -11.40 20.02
C ASN A 260 -16.67 -12.20 19.48
N ASP A 261 -17.59 -11.55 18.76
CA ASP A 261 -18.76 -12.14 18.10
C ASP A 261 -18.50 -12.66 16.68
N ARG A 262 -17.24 -12.56 16.20
CA ARG A 262 -16.87 -13.03 14.86
C ARG A 262 -16.86 -14.56 14.80
N PRO A 263 -17.30 -15.18 13.67
CA PRO A 263 -17.41 -16.63 13.53
C PRO A 263 -16.15 -17.44 13.80
N LEU A 264 -14.96 -16.83 13.72
CA LEU A 264 -13.67 -17.48 13.97
C LEU A 264 -13.09 -17.13 15.35
N ALA A 265 -13.70 -16.21 16.09
CA ALA A 265 -13.31 -15.86 17.46
C ALA A 265 -14.08 -16.69 18.50
N THR A 266 -15.20 -17.32 18.15
CA THR A 266 -16.01 -18.20 19.01
C THR A 266 -15.42 -19.58 19.15
#